data_b003f41ec0bf12d4103ba8574febbee7
#
_entry.id   b003f41ec0bf12d4103ba8574febbee7
#
_cell.length_a   1.000
_cell.length_b   1.000
_cell.length_c   1.000
_cell.angle_alpha   90.00
_cell.angle_beta   90.00
_cell.angle_gamma   90.00
#
_symmetry.space_group_name_H-M   'P 1'
#
loop_
_entity.id
_entity.type
_entity.pdbx_description
1 polymer ?
#
loop_
_entity_poly.entity_id
_entity_poly.type
_entity_poly.pdbx_seq_one_letter_code
_entity_poly.pdbx_strand_id
1 'polypeptide(L)'
;IFILEDCGSSLPLYIQNNGKLLGDIFNDKNSLSSVIFQLCHSVHILNTLGFAHGDAHFANITVRETNKWFNISNNKIRDSYSIFKTKNAEYFVRFYGAYVTLLDMGRIVNINYVERNKTDIVDKINKICDYSIKSKDSIKLLIVYNACDIIKMLKNIDTIINLQSSDYSDEKNTSFISNCIQLIIKFIKINIDNLMLRF
;
A
#
# COMPACT_ATOMS: atom_id res chain seq x y z
N ILE A 1 -1.36 29.54 11.00
CA ILE A 1 -0.28 29.03 10.11
C ILE A 1 -0.25 27.53 10.32
N PHE A 2 -0.48 26.75 9.26
CA PHE A 2 -0.30 25.30 9.31
C PHE A 2 1.11 25.01 8.78
N ILE A 3 1.93 24.32 9.57
CA ILE A 3 3.23 23.81 9.14
C ILE A 3 3.00 22.35 8.75
N LEU A 4 3.09 22.05 7.45
CA LEU A 4 3.00 20.69 6.94
C LEU A 4 4.41 20.21 6.58
N GLU A 5 4.71 18.98 6.95
CA GLU A 5 5.92 18.33 6.46
C GLU A 5 5.81 18.10 4.94
N ASP A 6 6.90 18.37 4.21
CA ASP A 6 6.99 18.00 2.80
C ASP A 6 7.16 16.48 2.69
N CYS A 7 6.11 15.81 2.25
CA CYS A 7 6.10 14.35 2.03
C CYS A 7 6.57 13.96 0.63
N GLY A 8 7.06 14.91 -0.17
CA GLY A 8 7.49 14.67 -1.55
C GLY A 8 6.38 14.89 -2.59
N SER A 9 6.64 14.44 -3.82
CA SER A 9 5.69 14.57 -4.95
C SER A 9 4.65 13.47 -4.90
N SER A 10 3.40 13.78 -5.28
CA SER A 10 2.40 12.72 -5.49
C SER A 10 2.91 11.72 -6.53
N LEU A 11 2.54 10.46 -6.39
CA LEU A 11 3.03 9.40 -7.27
C LEU A 11 2.79 9.70 -8.76
N PRO A 12 1.61 10.21 -9.20
CA PRO A 12 1.40 10.61 -10.58
C PRO A 12 2.35 11.72 -11.06
N LEU A 13 2.57 12.75 -10.22
CA LEU A 13 3.45 13.86 -10.55
C LEU A 13 4.91 13.43 -10.56
N TYR A 14 5.30 12.55 -9.65
CA TYR A 14 6.63 11.95 -9.61
C TYR A 14 6.92 11.17 -10.90
N ILE A 15 5.95 10.42 -11.37
CA ILE A 15 5.98 9.68 -12.64
C ILE A 15 6.17 10.65 -13.82
N GLN A 16 5.36 11.68 -13.89
CA GLN A 16 5.38 12.64 -14.98
C GLN A 16 6.73 13.38 -15.09
N ASN A 17 7.31 13.76 -13.95
CA ASN A 17 8.53 14.57 -13.90
C ASN A 17 9.83 13.75 -14.01
N ASN A 18 9.80 12.49 -13.64
CA ASN A 18 10.99 11.64 -13.52
C ASN A 18 10.89 10.34 -14.34
N GLY A 19 10.21 10.34 -15.46
CA GLY A 19 9.81 9.17 -16.25
C GLY A 19 10.86 8.06 -16.49
N LYS A 20 12.17 8.36 -16.34
CA LYS A 20 13.25 7.35 -16.33
C LYS A 20 13.56 6.81 -14.93
N LEU A 21 13.35 7.58 -13.86
CA LEU A 21 13.66 7.19 -12.47
C LEU A 21 12.61 6.25 -11.88
N LEU A 22 11.40 6.28 -12.40
CA LEU A 22 10.40 5.27 -12.05
C LEU A 22 10.74 3.91 -12.62
N GLY A 23 11.31 3.87 -13.83
CA GLY A 23 11.93 2.67 -14.35
C GLY A 23 12.85 2.04 -13.30
N ASP A 24 13.72 2.83 -12.68
CA ASP A 24 14.70 2.32 -11.71
C ASP A 24 14.05 1.85 -10.38
N ILE A 25 13.00 2.50 -9.89
CA ILE A 25 12.33 2.11 -8.63
C ILE A 25 11.31 0.98 -8.83
N PHE A 26 10.59 0.96 -9.95
CA PHE A 26 9.56 -0.04 -10.21
C PHE A 26 9.99 -1.16 -11.15
N ASN A 27 11.08 -1.00 -11.92
CA ASN A 27 11.63 -2.07 -12.77
C ASN A 27 12.52 -3.05 -11.99
N ASP A 28 13.03 -2.68 -10.82
CA ASP A 28 13.69 -3.63 -9.94
C ASP A 28 12.71 -4.20 -8.92
N LYS A 29 12.51 -5.52 -8.97
CA LYS A 29 11.61 -6.25 -8.07
C LYS A 29 11.88 -5.95 -6.59
N ASN A 30 13.12 -5.71 -6.21
CA ASN A 30 13.47 -5.45 -4.82
C ASN A 30 13.04 -4.04 -4.39
N SER A 31 13.21 -3.05 -5.27
CA SER A 31 12.74 -1.68 -5.05
C SER A 31 11.22 -1.63 -4.96
N LEU A 32 10.53 -2.32 -5.86
CA LEU A 32 9.08 -2.48 -5.84
C LEU A 32 8.61 -3.16 -4.54
N SER A 33 9.30 -4.21 -4.09
CA SER A 33 8.99 -4.88 -2.82
C SER A 33 9.11 -3.93 -1.64
N SER A 34 10.13 -3.05 -1.63
CA SER A 34 10.30 -2.04 -0.57
C SER A 34 9.15 -1.03 -0.56
N VAL A 35 8.71 -0.55 -1.72
CA VAL A 35 7.56 0.36 -1.84
C VAL A 35 6.28 -0.31 -1.34
N ILE A 36 6.00 -1.53 -1.80
CA ILE A 36 4.82 -2.30 -1.37
C ILE A 36 4.85 -2.51 0.15
N PHE A 37 6.01 -2.86 0.71
CA PHE A 37 6.13 -3.04 2.15
C PHE A 37 5.81 -1.76 2.93
N GLN A 38 6.32 -0.62 2.50
CA GLN A 38 6.05 0.68 3.13
C GLN A 38 4.55 1.01 3.12
N LEU A 39 3.86 0.78 2.00
CA LEU A 39 2.41 0.97 1.89
C LEU A 39 1.63 0.01 2.79
N CYS A 40 1.99 -1.27 2.80
CA CYS A 40 1.37 -2.26 3.68
C CYS A 40 1.58 -1.90 5.17
N HIS A 41 2.78 -1.41 5.53
CA HIS A 41 3.06 -0.98 6.89
C HIS A 41 2.23 0.24 7.28
N SER A 42 2.05 1.23 6.38
CA SER A 42 1.19 2.40 6.63
C SER A 42 -0.25 1.98 6.90
N VAL A 43 -0.79 1.06 6.10
CA VAL A 43 -2.14 0.50 6.31
C VAL A 43 -2.21 -0.32 7.61
N HIS A 44 -1.14 -1.07 7.93
CA HIS A 44 -1.06 -1.80 9.20
C HIS A 44 -1.14 -0.86 10.42
N ILE A 45 -0.44 0.26 10.40
CA ILE A 45 -0.52 1.27 11.46
C ILE A 45 -1.96 1.80 11.61
N LEU A 46 -2.62 2.16 10.51
CA LEU A 46 -4.03 2.57 10.55
C LEU A 46 -4.92 1.49 11.17
N ASN A 47 -4.72 0.23 10.77
CA ASN A 47 -5.47 -0.89 11.31
C ASN A 47 -5.27 -1.08 12.82
N THR A 48 -4.03 -0.94 13.31
CA THR A 48 -3.74 -1.04 14.76
C THR A 48 -4.37 0.08 15.57
N LEU A 49 -4.63 1.23 14.94
CA LEU A 49 -5.33 2.36 15.53
C LEU A 49 -6.87 2.25 15.41
N GLY A 50 -7.37 1.19 14.78
CA GLY A 50 -8.80 0.96 14.58
C GLY A 50 -9.40 1.74 13.41
N PHE A 51 -8.59 2.06 12.41
CA PHE A 51 -8.98 2.82 11.22
C PHE A 51 -8.65 2.10 9.92
N ALA A 52 -9.38 2.44 8.85
CA ALA A 52 -9.01 2.18 7.47
C ALA A 52 -8.93 3.49 6.71
N HIS A 53 -8.11 3.55 5.67
CA HIS A 53 -7.93 4.77 4.88
C HIS A 53 -9.22 5.14 4.12
N GLY A 54 -9.87 4.17 3.52
CA GLY A 54 -11.16 4.33 2.84
C GLY A 54 -11.08 4.94 1.44
N ASP A 55 -9.97 5.58 1.07
CA ASP A 55 -9.74 6.21 -0.24
C ASP A 55 -8.29 6.02 -0.72
N ALA A 56 -7.71 4.86 -0.47
CA ALA A 56 -6.35 4.55 -0.88
C ALA A 56 -6.27 4.39 -2.40
N HIS A 57 -5.68 5.36 -3.07
CA HIS A 57 -5.40 5.36 -4.50
C HIS A 57 -4.07 6.07 -4.79
N PHE A 58 -3.56 5.93 -6.02
CA PHE A 58 -2.21 6.38 -6.38
C PHE A 58 -1.99 7.89 -6.22
N ALA A 59 -3.02 8.73 -6.35
CA ALA A 59 -2.88 10.18 -6.14
C ALA A 59 -2.67 10.54 -4.67
N ASN A 60 -3.06 9.66 -3.74
CA ASN A 60 -2.85 9.81 -2.30
C ASN A 60 -1.54 9.14 -1.82
N ILE A 61 -0.70 8.70 -2.74
CA ILE A 61 0.64 8.17 -2.47
C ILE A 61 1.65 9.24 -2.87
N THR A 62 2.58 9.56 -1.99
CA THR A 62 3.70 10.45 -2.29
C THR A 62 5.02 9.71 -2.21
N VAL A 63 5.99 10.18 -2.99
CA VAL A 63 7.34 9.65 -3.04
C VAL A 63 8.33 10.77 -2.73
N ARG A 64 9.18 10.54 -1.74
CA ARG A 64 10.28 11.44 -1.36
C ARG A 64 11.61 10.72 -1.52
N GLU A 65 12.46 11.23 -2.40
CA GLU A 65 13.82 10.72 -2.59
C GLU A 65 14.76 11.26 -1.53
N THR A 66 15.51 10.37 -0.89
CA THR A 66 16.44 10.74 0.21
C THR A 66 17.72 11.41 -0.27
N ASN A 67 18.22 11.09 -1.45
CA ASN A 67 19.42 11.70 -1.99
C ASN A 67 19.32 13.22 -2.19
N LYS A 68 18.12 13.72 -2.49
CA LYS A 68 17.83 15.16 -2.60
C LYS A 68 17.85 15.89 -1.24
N TRP A 69 17.51 15.16 -0.15
CA TRP A 69 17.32 15.77 1.17
C TRP A 69 18.52 15.61 2.10
N PHE A 70 19.27 14.52 1.96
CA PHE A 70 20.32 14.14 2.92
C PHE A 70 21.73 14.16 2.32
N ASN A 71 21.88 14.51 1.04
CA ASN A 71 23.19 14.57 0.37
C ASN A 71 24.04 13.29 0.53
N ILE A 72 23.37 12.12 0.61
CA ILE A 72 23.99 10.83 0.83
C ILE A 72 24.41 10.25 -0.54
N SER A 73 25.65 9.78 -0.65
CA SER A 73 26.11 9.12 -1.88
C SER A 73 25.29 7.86 -2.20
N ASN A 74 24.98 7.64 -3.49
CA ASN A 74 24.16 6.50 -3.94
C ASN A 74 24.66 5.14 -3.44
N ASN A 75 25.98 4.96 -3.22
CA ASN A 75 26.54 3.73 -2.71
C ASN A 75 26.18 3.47 -1.22
N LYS A 76 26.08 4.51 -0.38
CA LYS A 76 25.69 4.37 1.02
C LYS A 76 24.18 4.09 1.18
N ILE A 77 23.36 4.60 0.27
CA ILE A 77 21.91 4.35 0.29
C ILE A 77 21.63 2.88 -0.03
N ARG A 78 22.36 2.28 -0.99
CA ARG A 78 22.13 0.89 -1.43
C ARG A 78 22.33 -0.16 -0.32
N ASP A 79 23.11 0.16 0.70
CA ASP A 79 23.41 -0.74 1.82
C ASP A 79 22.64 -0.38 3.10
N SER A 80 21.67 0.52 3.00
CA SER A 80 20.84 0.94 4.12
C SER A 80 19.57 0.09 4.26
N TYR A 81 19.09 -0.03 5.49
CA TYR A 81 17.83 -0.71 5.80
C TYR A 81 16.92 0.23 6.56
N SER A 82 15.65 0.22 6.21
CA SER A 82 14.59 0.80 7.03
C SER A 82 14.09 -0.24 8.03
N ILE A 83 13.92 0.17 9.28
CA ILE A 83 13.40 -0.71 10.34
C ILE A 83 11.94 -0.36 10.56
N PHE A 84 11.07 -1.32 10.28
CA PHE A 84 9.64 -1.22 10.53
C PHE A 84 9.27 -2.04 11.75
N LYS A 85 8.63 -1.39 12.73
CA LYS A 85 8.27 -2.03 13.99
C LYS A 85 6.77 -2.27 14.06
N THR A 86 6.39 -3.47 14.45
CA THR A 86 5.04 -3.82 14.88
C THR A 86 5.07 -4.23 16.34
N LYS A 87 3.92 -4.46 16.94
CA LYS A 87 3.83 -4.94 18.33
C LYS A 87 4.63 -6.25 18.55
N ASN A 88 4.71 -7.11 17.53
CA ASN A 88 5.21 -8.47 17.66
C ASN A 88 6.50 -8.74 16.87
N ALA A 89 6.96 -7.81 16.01
CA ALA A 89 8.10 -8.04 15.14
C ALA A 89 8.78 -6.75 14.68
N GLU A 90 10.05 -6.85 14.35
CA GLU A 90 10.80 -5.84 13.62
C GLU A 90 11.15 -6.39 12.23
N TYR A 91 10.96 -5.58 11.21
CA TYR A 91 11.26 -5.93 9.83
C TYR A 91 12.37 -5.04 9.29
N PHE A 92 13.42 -5.65 8.79
CA PHE A 92 14.55 -4.97 8.15
C PHE A 92 14.33 -5.03 6.64
N VAL A 93 13.91 -3.92 6.07
CA VAL A 93 13.61 -3.80 4.64
C VAL A 93 14.70 -2.99 3.98
N ARG A 94 15.36 -3.54 2.95
CA ARG A 94 16.39 -2.83 2.22
C ARG A 94 15.83 -1.53 1.66
N PHE A 95 16.57 -0.45 1.88
CA PHE A 95 16.16 0.88 1.47
C PHE A 95 16.73 1.21 0.09
N TYR A 96 15.90 1.68 -0.82
CA TYR A 96 16.26 1.98 -2.21
C TYR A 96 16.22 3.49 -2.52
N GLY A 97 16.37 4.34 -1.52
CA GLY A 97 16.50 5.77 -1.70
C GLY A 97 15.18 6.53 -1.80
N ALA A 98 14.04 5.87 -1.61
CA ALA A 98 12.73 6.50 -1.65
C ALA A 98 11.87 6.14 -0.44
N TYR A 99 11.28 7.14 0.20
CA TYR A 99 10.19 6.97 1.15
C TYR A 99 8.86 7.15 0.44
N VAL A 100 7.93 6.27 0.77
CA VAL A 100 6.56 6.31 0.26
C VAL A 100 5.63 6.61 1.42
N THR A 101 4.76 7.60 1.26
CA THR A 101 3.82 8.04 2.29
C THR A 101 2.40 8.01 1.73
N LEU A 102 1.45 7.51 2.53
CA LEU A 102 0.03 7.54 2.24
C LEU A 102 -0.58 8.78 2.88
N LEU A 103 -1.21 9.62 2.07
CA LEU A 103 -1.80 10.90 2.47
C LEU A 103 -3.33 10.88 2.33
N ASP A 104 -3.95 11.99 2.70
CA ASP A 104 -5.38 12.29 2.59
C ASP A 104 -6.27 11.33 3.39
N MET A 105 -6.28 11.54 4.69
CA MET A 105 -7.15 10.82 5.64
C MET A 105 -8.60 11.38 5.67
N GLY A 106 -9.01 12.16 4.67
CA GLY A 106 -10.32 12.80 4.62
C GLY A 106 -11.51 11.84 4.57
N ARG A 107 -11.27 10.58 4.16
CA ARG A 107 -12.29 9.52 4.09
C ARG A 107 -12.02 8.36 5.05
N ILE A 108 -11.33 8.63 6.14
CA ILE A 108 -10.98 7.60 7.12
C ILE A 108 -12.22 6.89 7.66
N VAL A 109 -12.15 5.58 7.71
CA VAL A 109 -13.23 4.69 8.17
C VAL A 109 -12.83 4.11 9.53
N ASN A 110 -13.70 4.20 10.51
CA ASN A 110 -13.54 3.58 11.82
C ASN A 110 -14.63 2.52 12.07
N ILE A 111 -14.53 1.83 13.20
CA ILE A 111 -15.47 0.77 13.57
C ILE A 111 -16.93 1.27 13.63
N ASN A 112 -17.17 2.46 14.15
CA ASN A 112 -18.52 3.03 14.26
C ASN A 112 -19.11 3.36 12.87
N TYR A 113 -18.28 3.74 11.90
CA TYR A 113 -18.72 3.92 10.53
C TYR A 113 -19.08 2.58 9.89
N VAL A 114 -18.24 1.55 10.10
CA VAL A 114 -18.53 0.19 9.60
C VAL A 114 -19.81 -0.35 10.20
N GLU A 115 -20.04 -0.17 11.53
CA GLU A 115 -21.26 -0.58 12.21
C GLU A 115 -22.53 -0.03 11.53
N ARG A 116 -22.52 1.25 11.18
CA ARG A 116 -23.67 1.95 10.59
C ARG A 116 -23.85 1.67 9.10
N ASN A 117 -22.79 1.27 8.41
CA ASN A 117 -22.75 1.16 6.94
C ASN A 117 -22.34 -0.24 6.47
N LYS A 118 -22.67 -1.29 7.24
CA LYS A 118 -22.22 -2.69 6.96
C LYS A 118 -22.51 -3.14 5.54
N THR A 119 -23.72 -2.89 5.05
CA THR A 119 -24.11 -3.33 3.69
C THR A 119 -23.23 -2.68 2.64
N ASP A 120 -23.05 -1.36 2.69
CA ASP A 120 -22.21 -0.61 1.74
C ASP A 120 -20.73 -1.07 1.80
N ILE A 121 -20.21 -1.33 3.00
CA ILE A 121 -18.85 -1.85 3.20
C ILE A 121 -18.71 -3.25 2.60
N VAL A 122 -19.65 -4.14 2.86
CA VAL A 122 -19.65 -5.51 2.30
C VAL A 122 -19.71 -5.45 0.77
N ASP A 123 -20.55 -4.63 0.18
CA ASP A 123 -20.68 -4.49 -1.26
C ASP A 123 -19.39 -3.98 -1.90
N LYS A 124 -18.73 -2.99 -1.27
CA LYS A 124 -17.42 -2.49 -1.70
C LYS A 124 -16.34 -3.57 -1.65
N ILE A 125 -16.28 -4.34 -0.55
CA ILE A 125 -15.31 -5.43 -0.40
C ILE A 125 -15.57 -6.51 -1.46
N ASN A 126 -16.81 -6.94 -1.63
CA ASN A 126 -17.19 -7.96 -2.61
C ASN A 126 -16.77 -7.56 -4.03
N LYS A 127 -16.99 -6.29 -4.39
CA LYS A 127 -16.59 -5.75 -5.70
C LYS A 127 -15.07 -5.74 -5.91
N ILE A 128 -14.28 -5.49 -4.85
CA ILE A 128 -12.81 -5.43 -4.95
C ILE A 128 -12.20 -6.82 -5.00
N CYS A 129 -12.71 -7.74 -4.18
CA CYS A 129 -12.19 -9.10 -4.01
C CYS A 129 -12.79 -10.12 -4.97
N ASP A 130 -13.84 -9.75 -5.73
CA ASP A 130 -14.64 -10.68 -6.53
C ASP A 130 -15.07 -11.91 -5.71
N TYR A 131 -15.62 -11.63 -4.52
CA TYR A 131 -16.00 -12.67 -3.55
C TYR A 131 -17.14 -12.20 -2.65
N SER A 132 -18.15 -13.05 -2.43
CA SER A 132 -19.28 -12.74 -1.57
C SER A 132 -18.97 -13.04 -0.11
N ILE A 133 -18.69 -11.99 0.66
CA ILE A 133 -18.42 -12.06 2.08
C ILE A 133 -19.73 -12.24 2.85
N LYS A 134 -19.74 -13.18 3.80
CA LYS A 134 -20.90 -13.47 4.66
C LYS A 134 -20.78 -12.84 6.05
N SER A 135 -19.58 -12.48 6.48
CA SER A 135 -19.36 -11.91 7.81
C SER A 135 -20.08 -10.57 7.98
N LYS A 136 -20.72 -10.42 9.14
CA LYS A 136 -21.34 -9.16 9.61
C LYS A 136 -20.59 -8.55 10.80
N ASP A 137 -19.46 -9.14 11.18
CA ASP A 137 -18.60 -8.67 12.25
C ASP A 137 -17.85 -7.41 11.81
N SER A 138 -18.08 -6.30 12.48
CA SER A 138 -17.56 -4.98 12.10
C SER A 138 -16.04 -4.89 12.21
N ILE A 139 -15.43 -5.60 13.16
CA ILE A 139 -13.97 -5.64 13.32
C ILE A 139 -13.34 -6.38 12.13
N LYS A 140 -13.90 -7.56 11.79
CA LYS A 140 -13.46 -8.32 10.62
C LYS A 140 -13.63 -7.53 9.33
N LEU A 141 -14.76 -6.86 9.17
CA LEU A 141 -15.03 -6.01 8.01
C LEU A 141 -14.03 -4.85 7.92
N LEU A 142 -13.66 -4.22 9.03
CA LEU A 142 -12.67 -3.15 9.04
C LEU A 142 -11.28 -3.66 8.62
N ILE A 143 -10.85 -4.83 9.14
CA ILE A 143 -9.57 -5.46 8.77
C ILE A 143 -9.55 -5.78 7.27
N VAL A 144 -10.62 -6.35 6.76
CA VAL A 144 -10.73 -6.69 5.34
C VAL A 144 -10.79 -5.45 4.47
N TYR A 145 -11.45 -4.40 4.92
CA TYR A 145 -11.50 -3.13 4.19
C TYR A 145 -10.10 -2.50 4.07
N ASN A 146 -9.27 -2.58 5.12
CA ASN A 146 -7.85 -2.23 5.06
C ASN A 146 -7.09 -3.07 4.00
N ALA A 147 -7.31 -4.37 3.96
CA ALA A 147 -6.71 -5.23 2.93
C ALA A 147 -7.17 -4.83 1.51
N CYS A 148 -8.43 -4.40 1.36
CA CYS A 148 -8.93 -3.86 0.09
C CYS A 148 -8.23 -2.56 -0.33
N ASP A 149 -7.87 -1.71 0.62
CA ASP A 149 -7.09 -0.50 0.32
C ASP A 149 -5.70 -0.86 -0.24
N ILE A 150 -5.03 -1.88 0.30
CA ILE A 150 -3.78 -2.40 -0.26
C ILE A 150 -4.00 -2.94 -1.68
N ILE A 151 -5.06 -3.73 -1.91
CA ILE A 151 -5.37 -4.27 -3.24
C ILE A 151 -5.58 -3.14 -4.26
N LYS A 152 -6.30 -2.07 -3.89
CA LYS A 152 -6.49 -0.91 -4.77
C LYS A 152 -5.17 -0.24 -5.12
N MET A 153 -4.32 0.01 -4.13
CA MET A 153 -3.01 0.61 -4.36
C MET A 153 -2.16 -0.26 -5.29
N LEU A 154 -2.12 -1.56 -5.08
CA LEU A 154 -1.37 -2.50 -5.92
C LEU A 154 -1.90 -2.54 -7.35
N LYS A 155 -3.22 -2.56 -7.56
CA LYS A 155 -3.84 -2.48 -8.89
C LYS A 155 -3.47 -1.18 -9.61
N ASN A 156 -3.43 -0.06 -8.89
CA ASN A 156 -3.04 1.22 -9.45
C ASN A 156 -1.55 1.24 -9.86
N ILE A 157 -0.66 0.69 -9.03
CA ILE A 157 0.77 0.55 -9.34
C ILE A 157 0.95 -0.34 -10.57
N ASP A 158 0.25 -1.48 -10.64
CA ASP A 158 0.28 -2.39 -11.78
C ASP A 158 -0.16 -1.69 -13.08
N THR A 159 -1.25 -0.93 -13.02
CA THR A 159 -1.73 -0.14 -14.16
C THR A 159 -0.68 0.87 -14.64
N ILE A 160 0.02 1.54 -13.72
CA ILE A 160 1.05 2.51 -14.05
C ILE A 160 2.25 1.83 -14.72
N ILE A 161 2.73 0.72 -14.18
CA ILE A 161 3.82 -0.05 -14.75
C ILE A 161 3.45 -0.49 -16.18
N ASN A 162 2.26 -1.03 -16.37
CA ASN A 162 1.79 -1.48 -17.69
C ASN A 162 1.64 -0.35 -18.71
N LEU A 163 1.26 0.86 -18.29
CA LEU A 163 1.15 2.00 -19.19
C LEU A 163 2.50 2.57 -19.64
N GLN A 164 3.57 2.30 -18.89
CA GLN A 164 4.92 2.81 -19.19
C GLN A 164 5.79 1.80 -19.93
N SER A 165 5.40 0.54 -19.92
CA SER A 165 6.17 -0.54 -20.53
C SER A 165 5.92 -0.64 -22.02
N SER A 166 6.91 -0.24 -22.81
CA SER A 166 7.02 -0.64 -24.22
C SER A 166 7.87 -1.91 -24.42
N ASP A 167 8.48 -2.44 -23.35
CA ASP A 167 9.47 -3.53 -23.43
C ASP A 167 9.17 -4.71 -22.48
N TYR A 168 9.55 -5.89 -22.93
CA TYR A 168 9.39 -7.23 -22.31
C TYR A 168 9.88 -7.43 -20.87
N SER A 169 10.57 -6.45 -20.25
CA SER A 169 11.06 -6.53 -18.88
C SER A 169 9.96 -6.46 -17.81
N ASP A 170 8.77 -6.01 -18.16
CA ASP A 170 7.70 -5.66 -17.23
C ASP A 170 6.76 -6.82 -16.88
N GLU A 171 6.75 -7.90 -17.67
CA GLU A 171 5.96 -9.11 -17.36
C GLU A 171 6.28 -9.67 -15.96
N LYS A 172 7.54 -9.58 -15.51
CA LYS A 172 7.95 -10.08 -14.19
C LYS A 172 7.41 -9.26 -13.03
N ASN A 173 7.35 -7.93 -13.19
CA ASN A 173 6.86 -7.03 -12.15
C ASN A 173 5.35 -7.07 -12.05
N THR A 174 4.66 -7.09 -13.18
CA THR A 174 3.22 -7.32 -13.28
C THR A 174 2.82 -8.65 -12.65
N SER A 175 3.56 -9.73 -12.96
CA SER A 175 3.36 -11.04 -12.34
C SER A 175 3.57 -11.00 -10.83
N PHE A 176 4.58 -10.26 -10.34
CA PHE A 176 4.83 -10.11 -8.91
C PHE A 176 3.69 -9.39 -8.18
N ILE A 177 3.21 -8.26 -8.71
CA ILE A 177 2.08 -7.51 -8.14
C ILE A 177 0.81 -8.35 -8.16
N SER A 178 0.52 -9.00 -9.28
CA SER A 178 -0.62 -9.90 -9.43
C SER A 178 -0.60 -11.00 -8.38
N ASN A 179 0.56 -11.62 -8.14
CA ASN A 179 0.73 -12.63 -7.09
C ASN A 179 0.47 -12.06 -5.70
N CYS A 180 0.97 -10.86 -5.38
CA CYS A 180 0.69 -10.18 -4.11
C CYS A 180 -0.82 -9.97 -3.91
N ILE A 181 -1.52 -9.48 -4.93
CA ILE A 181 -2.97 -9.28 -4.91
C ILE A 181 -3.70 -10.61 -4.65
N GLN A 182 -3.34 -11.66 -5.38
CA GLN A 182 -3.95 -12.98 -5.22
C GLN A 182 -3.73 -13.57 -3.81
N LEU A 183 -2.54 -13.39 -3.23
CA LEU A 183 -2.25 -13.82 -1.86
C LEU A 183 -3.14 -13.09 -0.85
N ILE A 184 -3.34 -11.78 -1.00
CA ILE A 184 -4.20 -10.99 -0.13
C ILE A 184 -5.66 -11.45 -0.27
N ILE A 185 -6.15 -11.62 -1.49
CA ILE A 185 -7.51 -12.12 -1.75
C ILE A 185 -7.70 -13.52 -1.13
N LYS A 186 -6.73 -14.41 -1.32
CA LYS A 186 -6.76 -15.75 -0.73
C LYS A 186 -6.81 -15.70 0.80
N PHE A 187 -5.99 -14.83 1.40
CA PHE A 187 -6.00 -14.61 2.86
C PHE A 187 -7.38 -14.13 3.33
N ILE A 188 -7.99 -13.17 2.64
CA ILE A 188 -9.34 -12.68 2.94
C ILE A 188 -10.36 -13.82 2.88
N LYS A 189 -10.38 -14.59 1.77
CA LYS A 189 -11.32 -15.71 1.57
C LYS A 189 -11.21 -16.78 2.66
N ILE A 190 -10.00 -17.11 3.09
CA ILE A 190 -9.77 -18.15 4.11
C ILE A 190 -10.17 -17.65 5.50
N ASN A 191 -9.91 -16.39 5.80
CA ASN A 191 -9.91 -15.91 7.17
C ASN A 191 -11.17 -15.10 7.54
N ILE A 192 -11.85 -14.47 6.58
CA ILE A 192 -12.95 -13.55 6.91
C ILE A 192 -14.11 -14.25 7.62
N ASP A 193 -14.44 -15.45 7.20
CA ASP A 193 -15.54 -16.21 7.80
C ASP A 193 -15.06 -17.07 8.99
N ASN A 194 -13.74 -17.34 9.09
CA ASN A 194 -13.13 -18.21 10.10
C ASN A 194 -12.24 -17.46 11.12
N LEU A 195 -12.04 -16.14 10.97
CA LEU A 195 -11.21 -15.37 11.90
C LEU A 195 -11.84 -15.38 13.32
N MET A 196 -11.41 -16.34 14.12
CA MET A 196 -11.44 -16.17 15.57
C MET A 196 -10.32 -15.20 15.94
N LEU A 197 -10.66 -13.92 16.12
CA LEU A 197 -9.72 -12.94 16.66
C LEU A 197 -9.37 -13.37 18.09
N ARG A 198 -8.22 -14.00 18.25
CA ARG A 198 -7.56 -14.10 19.55
C ARG A 198 -6.77 -12.80 19.73
N PHE A 199 -7.34 -11.87 20.49
CA PHE A 199 -6.64 -10.68 20.99
C PHE A 199 -5.78 -11.04 22.19
#